data_662a5b367973c35665326f219d2cb8e5
#
_entry.id   662a5b367973c35665326f219d2cb8e5
#
_cell.length_a   1.000
_cell.length_b   1.000
_cell.length_c   1.000
_cell.angle_alpha   90.00
_cell.angle_beta   90.00
_cell.angle_gamma   90.00
#
_symmetry.space_group_name_H-M   'P 1'
#
loop_
_entity.id
_entity.type
_entity.pdbx_description
1 polymer ?
#
loop_
_entity_poly.entity_id
_entity_poly.type
_entity_poly.pdbx_seq_one_letter_code
_entity_poly.pdbx_strand_id
1 'polypeptide(L)'
;MKSKEWLDRQNRDYYVKKAKKIGYVSRSAYKILEIEKKFKLINNSRNILELGSAPGGWSQVVFELKDTVKMYSFDFLDMKFNHPNMKFIKENFLTYDYLKIPHKFDLILSDIAPNTTGHQTTDHLRMSSIIEDIISVLDLIALPSSSFVFKIWKGSEEIDIINKLKKKYKKVSYFKPQSSRTKSSEIFIVAQKFIH
;
A
#
# COMPACT_ATOMS: atom_id res chain seq x y z
N MET A 1 17.87 -3.49 -16.65
CA MET A 1 18.52 -4.69 -16.07
C MET A 1 18.71 -4.46 -14.57
N LYS A 2 18.31 -5.41 -13.68
CA LYS A 2 18.52 -5.24 -12.24
C LYS A 2 20.01 -5.43 -11.92
N SER A 3 20.58 -4.57 -11.07
CA SER A 3 22.02 -4.64 -10.72
C SER A 3 22.36 -5.96 -10.01
N LYS A 4 23.60 -6.43 -10.16
CA LYS A 4 24.11 -7.65 -9.50
C LYS A 4 23.93 -7.56 -7.97
N GLU A 5 24.19 -6.42 -7.38
CA GLU A 5 23.99 -6.15 -5.94
C GLU A 5 22.51 -6.29 -5.52
N TRP A 6 21.56 -5.88 -6.38
CA TRP A 6 20.14 -6.05 -6.09
C TRP A 6 19.75 -7.53 -6.09
N LEU A 7 20.24 -8.30 -7.06
CA LEU A 7 20.00 -9.76 -7.14
C LEU A 7 20.59 -10.48 -5.94
N ASP A 8 21.82 -10.16 -5.55
CA ASP A 8 22.47 -10.74 -4.38
C ASP A 8 21.73 -10.42 -3.09
N ARG A 9 21.24 -9.19 -2.95
CA ARG A 9 20.40 -8.77 -1.82
C ARG A 9 19.09 -9.54 -1.77
N GLN A 10 18.43 -9.76 -2.91
CA GLN A 10 17.19 -10.55 -2.97
C GLN A 10 17.45 -12.00 -2.56
N ASN A 11 18.54 -12.60 -3.02
CA ASN A 11 18.89 -13.99 -2.72
C ASN A 11 19.24 -14.23 -1.24
N ARG A 12 19.75 -13.22 -0.54
CA ARG A 12 20.08 -13.29 0.90
C ARG A 12 18.93 -12.93 1.82
N ASP A 13 17.88 -12.29 1.31
CA ASP A 13 16.76 -11.78 2.10
C ASP A 13 15.89 -12.92 2.64
N TYR A 14 15.80 -13.05 3.97
CA TYR A 14 15.04 -14.06 4.65
C TYR A 14 13.56 -14.08 4.21
N TYR A 15 12.93 -12.91 4.14
CA TYR A 15 11.52 -12.82 3.75
C TYR A 15 11.26 -13.14 2.29
N VAL A 16 12.24 -12.92 1.40
CA VAL A 16 12.16 -13.37 0.00
C VAL A 16 12.15 -14.89 -0.06
N LYS A 17 13.06 -15.57 0.66
CA LYS A 17 13.11 -17.03 0.72
C LYS A 17 11.84 -17.61 1.32
N LYS A 18 11.37 -17.02 2.41
CA LYS A 18 10.16 -17.44 3.10
C LYS A 18 8.92 -17.26 2.21
N ALA A 19 8.80 -16.11 1.49
CA ALA A 19 7.72 -15.88 0.55
C ALA A 19 7.67 -16.95 -0.54
N LYS A 20 8.80 -17.24 -1.17
CA LYS A 20 8.91 -18.29 -2.19
C LYS A 20 8.47 -19.66 -1.65
N LYS A 21 8.88 -20.01 -0.42
CA LYS A 21 8.56 -21.30 0.20
C LYS A 21 7.05 -21.46 0.46
N ILE A 22 6.37 -20.37 0.83
CA ILE A 22 4.93 -20.37 1.17
C ILE A 22 4.06 -20.17 -0.09
N GLY A 23 4.63 -19.65 -1.19
CA GLY A 23 3.91 -19.38 -2.43
C GLY A 23 3.44 -17.92 -2.56
N TYR A 24 3.95 -17.00 -1.73
CA TYR A 24 3.70 -15.58 -1.93
C TYR A 24 4.47 -15.03 -3.13
N VAL A 25 3.78 -14.25 -3.96
CA VAL A 25 4.38 -13.64 -5.16
C VAL A 25 5.42 -12.56 -4.82
N SER A 26 5.40 -12.02 -3.59
CA SER A 26 6.40 -11.08 -3.11
C SER A 26 6.57 -11.10 -1.60
N ARG A 27 7.74 -10.65 -1.12
CA ARG A 27 8.01 -10.48 0.32
C ARG A 27 7.15 -9.41 0.99
N SER A 28 6.55 -8.50 0.20
CA SER A 28 5.68 -7.43 0.73
C SER A 28 4.46 -8.00 1.45
N ALA A 29 4.05 -9.24 1.13
CA ALA A 29 2.99 -9.97 1.82
C ALA A 29 3.14 -9.94 3.36
N TYR A 30 4.36 -10.05 3.86
CA TYR A 30 4.59 -10.03 5.32
C TYR A 30 4.31 -8.67 5.96
N LYS A 31 4.47 -7.57 5.23
CA LYS A 31 4.16 -6.23 5.74
C LYS A 31 2.67 -6.09 6.04
N ILE A 32 1.81 -6.47 5.09
CA ILE A 32 0.36 -6.38 5.28
C ILE A 32 -0.15 -7.40 6.32
N LEU A 33 0.45 -8.58 6.42
CA LEU A 33 0.14 -9.54 7.49
C LEU A 33 0.41 -8.96 8.88
N GLU A 34 1.53 -8.27 9.06
CA GLU A 34 1.88 -7.62 10.33
C GLU A 34 0.97 -6.44 10.64
N ILE A 35 0.60 -5.64 9.61
CA ILE A 35 -0.37 -4.55 9.74
C ILE A 35 -1.73 -5.10 10.15
N GLU A 36 -2.22 -6.15 9.49
CA GLU A 36 -3.50 -6.78 9.80
C GLU A 36 -3.51 -7.38 11.21
N LYS A 37 -2.43 -8.05 11.61
CA LYS A 37 -2.31 -8.60 12.96
C LYS A 37 -2.50 -7.52 14.03
N LYS A 38 -2.00 -6.30 13.80
CA LYS A 38 -2.08 -5.20 14.77
C LYS A 38 -3.37 -4.41 14.68
N PHE A 39 -3.85 -4.11 13.48
CA PHE A 39 -4.91 -3.12 13.27
C PHE A 39 -6.27 -3.73 12.88
N LYS A 40 -6.32 -4.99 12.43
CA LYS A 40 -7.54 -5.72 12.07
C LYS A 40 -8.40 -5.00 11.01
N LEU A 41 -7.77 -4.52 9.94
CA LEU A 41 -8.42 -3.69 8.93
C LEU A 41 -9.13 -4.53 7.86
N ILE A 42 -8.47 -5.58 7.35
CA ILE A 42 -8.97 -6.40 6.23
C ILE A 42 -10.23 -7.15 6.65
N ASN A 43 -10.22 -7.76 7.83
CA ASN A 43 -11.37 -8.53 8.32
C ASN A 43 -12.64 -7.67 8.47
N ASN A 44 -12.48 -6.37 8.71
CA ASN A 44 -13.59 -5.43 8.86
C ASN A 44 -14.01 -4.74 7.56
N SER A 45 -13.30 -5.01 6.44
CA SER A 45 -13.53 -4.35 5.16
C SER A 45 -14.33 -5.21 4.19
N ARG A 46 -15.09 -4.57 3.29
CA ARG A 46 -15.84 -5.20 2.19
C ARG A 46 -15.32 -4.77 0.83
N ASN A 47 -15.00 -3.50 0.69
CA ASN A 47 -14.51 -2.90 -0.55
C ASN A 47 -13.11 -2.34 -0.32
N ILE A 48 -12.13 -2.90 -0.98
CA ILE A 48 -10.72 -2.54 -0.81
C ILE A 48 -10.17 -1.96 -2.10
N LEU A 49 -9.45 -0.84 -1.98
CA LEU A 49 -8.64 -0.26 -3.04
C LEU A 49 -7.17 -0.51 -2.72
N GLU A 50 -6.42 -1.05 -3.67
CA GLU A 50 -4.97 -1.21 -3.56
C GLU A 50 -4.26 -0.42 -4.66
N LEU A 51 -3.33 0.44 -4.27
CA LEU A 51 -2.52 1.28 -5.14
C LEU A 51 -1.06 0.81 -5.07
N GLY A 52 -0.44 0.56 -6.23
CA GLY A 52 0.89 -0.04 -6.32
C GLY A 52 0.85 -1.53 -5.99
N SER A 53 -0.09 -2.24 -6.60
CA SER A 53 -0.45 -3.61 -6.23
C SER A 53 0.50 -4.68 -6.77
N ALA A 54 1.17 -4.44 -7.91
CA ALA A 54 2.00 -5.47 -8.56
C ALA A 54 3.25 -5.83 -7.71
N PRO A 55 3.60 -7.09 -7.67
CA PRO A 55 3.08 -8.26 -8.36
C PRO A 55 1.89 -8.95 -7.67
N GLY A 56 1.25 -8.38 -6.63
CA GLY A 56 0.06 -8.91 -5.99
C GLY A 56 0.28 -9.53 -4.60
N GLY A 57 1.38 -9.19 -3.92
CA GLY A 57 1.66 -9.78 -2.61
C GLY A 57 0.67 -9.36 -1.52
N TRP A 58 0.18 -8.14 -1.55
CA TRP A 58 -0.84 -7.67 -0.62
C TRP A 58 -2.22 -8.19 -1.01
N SER A 59 -2.57 -8.14 -2.31
CA SER A 59 -3.80 -8.73 -2.83
C SER A 59 -3.93 -10.20 -2.42
N GLN A 60 -2.85 -11.00 -2.56
CA GLN A 60 -2.85 -12.41 -2.18
C GLN A 60 -3.19 -12.60 -0.70
N VAL A 61 -2.57 -11.83 0.19
CA VAL A 61 -2.86 -11.88 1.63
C VAL A 61 -4.30 -11.45 1.95
N VAL A 62 -4.79 -10.40 1.28
CA VAL A 62 -6.17 -9.93 1.47
C VAL A 62 -7.16 -11.07 1.21
N PHE A 63 -7.01 -11.79 0.08
CA PHE A 63 -7.92 -12.88 -0.27
C PHE A 63 -7.70 -14.15 0.55
N GLU A 64 -6.50 -14.41 1.06
CA GLU A 64 -6.26 -15.49 2.03
C GLU A 64 -6.99 -15.24 3.37
N LEU A 65 -7.05 -13.98 3.80
CA LEU A 65 -7.70 -13.62 5.06
C LEU A 65 -9.21 -13.45 4.93
N LYS A 66 -9.68 -12.97 3.77
CA LYS A 66 -11.09 -12.70 3.50
C LYS A 66 -11.37 -12.73 2.00
N ASP A 67 -11.80 -13.87 1.49
CA ASP A 67 -12.06 -14.11 0.06
C ASP A 67 -13.30 -13.37 -0.48
N THR A 68 -14.20 -12.93 0.41
CA THR A 68 -15.45 -12.25 0.05
C THR A 68 -15.33 -10.76 -0.23
N VAL A 69 -14.15 -10.16 -0.05
CA VAL A 69 -13.94 -8.74 -0.34
C VAL A 69 -14.06 -8.47 -1.85
N LYS A 70 -14.53 -7.26 -2.20
CA LYS A 70 -14.43 -6.72 -3.55
C LYS A 70 -13.20 -5.82 -3.60
N MET A 71 -12.29 -6.08 -4.53
CA MET A 71 -11.03 -5.38 -4.59
C MET A 71 -10.77 -4.77 -5.96
N TYR A 72 -10.37 -3.51 -5.96
CA TYR A 72 -9.81 -2.83 -7.12
C TYR A 72 -8.32 -2.58 -6.86
N SER A 73 -7.48 -2.97 -7.81
CA SER A 73 -6.03 -2.90 -7.68
C SER A 73 -5.42 -2.17 -8.86
N PHE A 74 -4.59 -1.17 -8.60
CA PHE A 74 -3.95 -0.35 -9.62
C PHE A 74 -2.43 -0.51 -9.61
N ASP A 75 -1.84 -0.68 -10.77
CA ASP A 75 -0.39 -0.61 -10.99
C ASP A 75 -0.08 -0.38 -12.47
N PHE A 76 1.15 0.03 -12.77
CA PHE A 76 1.70 0.07 -14.14
C PHE A 76 2.37 -1.25 -14.54
N LEU A 77 2.78 -2.06 -13.56
CA LEU A 77 3.47 -3.32 -13.76
C LEU A 77 2.47 -4.47 -13.88
N ASP A 78 2.94 -5.61 -14.39
CA ASP A 78 2.10 -6.79 -14.54
C ASP A 78 1.79 -7.46 -13.20
N MET A 79 0.51 -7.73 -13.01
CA MET A 79 0.01 -8.50 -11.87
C MET A 79 0.30 -9.99 -12.08
N LYS A 80 0.76 -10.68 -11.02
CA LYS A 80 1.00 -12.13 -11.02
C LYS A 80 -0.05 -12.91 -10.24
N PHE A 81 -0.81 -12.23 -9.41
CA PHE A 81 -1.91 -12.81 -8.64
C PHE A 81 -3.25 -12.41 -9.28
N ASN A 82 -4.21 -13.32 -9.26
CA ASN A 82 -5.57 -13.05 -9.74
C ASN A 82 -6.58 -13.69 -8.80
N HIS A 83 -7.76 -13.08 -8.69
CA HIS A 83 -8.87 -13.60 -7.90
C HIS A 83 -10.21 -13.16 -8.52
N PRO A 84 -11.29 -13.97 -8.51
CA PRO A 84 -12.58 -13.60 -9.11
C PRO A 84 -13.18 -12.29 -8.61
N ASN A 85 -12.97 -11.97 -7.34
CA ASN A 85 -13.47 -10.74 -6.70
C ASN A 85 -12.48 -9.55 -6.80
N MET A 86 -11.39 -9.69 -7.57
CA MET A 86 -10.40 -8.63 -7.81
C MET A 86 -10.50 -8.11 -9.24
N LYS A 87 -10.54 -6.80 -9.39
CA LYS A 87 -10.37 -6.13 -10.67
C LYS A 87 -9.03 -5.41 -10.71
N PHE A 88 -8.09 -5.95 -11.46
CA PHE A 88 -6.81 -5.28 -11.71
C PHE A 88 -6.95 -4.29 -12.87
N ILE A 89 -6.44 -3.07 -12.66
CA ILE A 89 -6.48 -1.97 -13.62
C ILE A 89 -5.05 -1.49 -13.83
N LYS A 90 -4.52 -1.71 -15.04
CA LYS A 90 -3.15 -1.33 -15.44
C LYS A 90 -3.12 0.12 -15.94
N GLU A 91 -3.49 1.05 -15.08
CA GLU A 91 -3.60 2.48 -15.39
C GLU A 91 -3.09 3.34 -14.23
N ASN A 92 -2.94 4.63 -14.51
CA ASN A 92 -2.63 5.61 -13.48
C ASN A 92 -3.88 5.88 -12.62
N PHE A 93 -3.78 5.56 -11.34
CA PHE A 93 -4.87 5.78 -10.39
C PHE A 93 -5.28 7.27 -10.25
N LEU A 94 -4.36 8.22 -10.52
CA LEU A 94 -4.65 9.66 -10.44
C LEU A 94 -5.54 10.17 -11.56
N THR A 95 -5.41 9.59 -12.74
CA THR A 95 -6.17 10.01 -13.93
C THR A 95 -7.37 9.10 -14.22
N TYR A 96 -7.55 8.07 -13.39
CA TYR A 96 -8.65 7.13 -13.55
C TYR A 96 -9.99 7.76 -13.18
N ASP A 97 -10.99 7.50 -14.01
CA ASP A 97 -12.36 7.94 -13.75
C ASP A 97 -13.04 7.01 -12.70
N TYR A 98 -12.98 7.42 -11.44
CA TYR A 98 -13.56 6.66 -10.33
C TYR A 98 -15.09 6.55 -10.37
N LEU A 99 -15.79 7.32 -11.22
CA LEU A 99 -17.23 7.16 -11.44
C LEU A 99 -17.56 5.82 -12.11
N LYS A 100 -16.58 5.18 -12.76
CA LYS A 100 -16.71 3.83 -13.31
C LYS A 100 -16.69 2.72 -12.25
N ILE A 101 -16.35 3.06 -10.99
CA ILE A 101 -16.39 2.13 -9.87
C ILE A 101 -17.71 2.34 -9.13
N PRO A 102 -18.55 1.30 -8.99
CA PRO A 102 -19.94 1.46 -8.50
C PRO A 102 -20.03 1.69 -6.98
N HIS A 103 -18.90 1.76 -6.26
CA HIS A 103 -18.88 1.93 -4.80
C HIS A 103 -17.60 2.64 -4.35
N LYS A 104 -17.68 3.23 -3.17
CA LYS A 104 -16.51 3.73 -2.45
C LYS A 104 -15.87 2.63 -1.60
N PHE A 105 -14.72 2.91 -1.04
CA PHE A 105 -13.87 1.94 -0.34
C PHE A 105 -13.86 2.18 1.18
N ASP A 106 -13.89 1.09 1.92
CA ASP A 106 -13.75 1.08 3.38
C ASP A 106 -12.31 0.82 3.84
N LEU A 107 -11.45 0.35 2.94
CA LEU A 107 -10.01 0.25 3.16
C LEU A 107 -9.25 0.63 1.88
N ILE A 108 -8.30 1.55 2.03
CA ILE A 108 -7.39 1.96 0.97
C ILE A 108 -5.98 1.56 1.39
N LEU A 109 -5.29 0.81 0.54
CA LEU A 109 -3.95 0.27 0.75
C LEU A 109 -3.00 0.86 -0.29
N SER A 110 -1.80 1.29 0.11
CA SER A 110 -0.77 1.76 -0.83
C SER A 110 0.64 1.31 -0.42
N ASP A 111 1.25 0.47 -1.24
CA ASP A 111 2.70 0.15 -1.17
C ASP A 111 3.47 0.80 -2.34
N ILE A 112 2.92 1.89 -2.92
CA ILE A 112 3.57 2.63 -4.00
C ILE A 112 4.94 3.12 -3.54
N ALA A 113 5.90 3.05 -4.43
CA ALA A 113 7.19 3.74 -4.31
C ALA A 113 7.55 4.34 -5.67
N PRO A 114 8.00 5.61 -5.72
CA PRO A 114 8.57 6.15 -6.94
C PRO A 114 9.84 5.42 -7.31
N ASN A 115 10.21 5.51 -8.59
CA ASN A 115 11.54 5.10 -9.02
C ASN A 115 12.58 5.98 -8.33
N THR A 116 13.50 5.35 -7.61
CA THR A 116 14.54 6.08 -6.87
C THR A 116 15.61 6.62 -7.80
N THR A 117 16.00 7.87 -7.57
CA THR A 117 17.10 8.54 -8.29
C THR A 117 18.45 8.28 -7.63
N GLY A 118 18.44 7.86 -6.35
CA GLY A 118 19.60 7.78 -5.47
C GLY A 118 19.88 9.06 -4.68
N HIS A 119 19.18 10.15 -4.98
CA HIS A 119 19.23 11.40 -4.20
C HIS A 119 18.09 11.39 -3.17
N GLN A 120 18.44 11.22 -1.91
CA GLN A 120 17.48 11.02 -0.82
C GLN A 120 16.40 12.10 -0.77
N THR A 121 16.78 13.38 -0.84
CA THR A 121 15.81 14.50 -0.80
C THR A 121 14.82 14.44 -1.96
N THR A 122 15.31 14.23 -3.19
CA THR A 122 14.45 14.13 -4.37
C THR A 122 13.50 12.95 -4.27
N ASP A 123 13.99 11.82 -3.80
CA ASP A 123 13.20 10.61 -3.66
C ASP A 123 12.10 10.77 -2.58
N HIS A 124 12.43 11.46 -1.46
CA HIS A 124 11.45 11.80 -0.42
C HIS A 124 10.36 12.75 -0.95
N LEU A 125 10.73 13.82 -1.66
CA LEU A 125 9.76 14.75 -2.26
C LEU A 125 8.82 14.04 -3.25
N ARG A 126 9.35 13.15 -4.11
CA ARG A 126 8.52 12.35 -5.02
C ARG A 126 7.54 11.45 -4.27
N MET A 127 8.00 10.81 -3.20
CA MET A 127 7.15 9.96 -2.38
C MET A 127 6.03 10.76 -1.73
N SER A 128 6.35 11.94 -1.18
CA SER A 128 5.39 12.84 -0.54
C SER A 128 4.35 13.35 -1.54
N SER A 129 4.78 13.74 -2.74
CA SER A 129 3.88 14.17 -3.82
C SER A 129 2.85 13.09 -4.16
N ILE A 130 3.28 11.83 -4.33
CA ILE A 130 2.36 10.71 -4.61
C ILE A 130 1.33 10.55 -3.48
N ILE A 131 1.75 10.68 -2.22
CA ILE A 131 0.84 10.55 -1.08
C ILE A 131 -0.14 11.73 -1.04
N GLU A 132 0.30 12.95 -1.32
CA GLU A 132 -0.57 14.13 -1.42
C GLU A 132 -1.61 13.97 -2.51
N ASP A 133 -1.22 13.43 -3.66
CA ASP A 133 -2.12 13.11 -4.76
C ASP A 133 -3.19 12.08 -4.31
N ILE A 134 -2.80 11.03 -3.57
CA ILE A 134 -3.76 10.06 -3.02
C ILE A 134 -4.70 10.76 -2.02
N ILE A 135 -4.17 11.62 -1.13
CA ILE A 135 -4.98 12.36 -0.15
C ILE A 135 -6.00 13.26 -0.84
N SER A 136 -5.66 13.86 -1.99
CA SER A 136 -6.56 14.75 -2.74
C SER A 136 -7.80 14.05 -3.28
N VAL A 137 -7.71 12.76 -3.57
CA VAL A 137 -8.83 11.96 -4.09
C VAL A 137 -9.61 11.19 -3.01
N LEU A 138 -9.17 11.23 -1.74
CA LEU A 138 -9.82 10.47 -0.67
C LEU A 138 -11.31 10.82 -0.52
N ASP A 139 -11.69 12.07 -0.60
CA ASP A 139 -13.09 12.50 -0.45
C ASP A 139 -14.00 11.89 -1.54
N LEU A 140 -13.43 11.61 -2.72
CA LEU A 140 -14.13 10.95 -3.80
C LEU A 140 -14.30 9.43 -3.57
N ILE A 141 -13.23 8.78 -3.08
CA ILE A 141 -13.13 7.30 -3.08
C ILE A 141 -13.36 6.64 -1.72
N ALA A 142 -13.21 7.38 -0.61
CA ALA A 142 -13.30 6.82 0.74
C ALA A 142 -14.73 6.85 1.29
N LEU A 143 -15.13 5.77 1.95
CA LEU A 143 -16.35 5.74 2.76
C LEU A 143 -16.12 6.44 4.11
N PRO A 144 -17.17 7.02 4.73
CA PRO A 144 -17.10 7.43 6.13
C PRO A 144 -16.60 6.28 7.01
N SER A 145 -15.78 6.59 7.98
CA SER A 145 -15.12 5.61 8.88
C SER A 145 -14.12 4.65 8.21
N SER A 146 -13.82 4.82 6.93
CA SER A 146 -12.79 4.04 6.23
C SER A 146 -11.41 4.20 6.84
N SER A 147 -10.50 3.32 6.43
CA SER A 147 -9.09 3.37 6.81
C SER A 147 -8.19 3.51 5.59
N PHE A 148 -7.05 4.18 5.77
CA PHE A 148 -6.02 4.34 4.75
C PHE A 148 -4.67 3.88 5.31
N VAL A 149 -4.03 2.95 4.64
CA VAL A 149 -2.69 2.43 4.96
C VAL A 149 -1.78 2.75 3.79
N PHE A 150 -0.68 3.43 4.07
CA PHE A 150 0.28 3.72 3.01
C PHE A 150 1.71 3.71 3.53
N LYS A 151 2.62 3.38 2.62
CA LYS A 151 4.05 3.47 2.85
C LYS A 151 4.52 4.91 2.68
N ILE A 152 5.45 5.33 3.55
CA ILE A 152 6.19 6.58 3.44
C ILE A 152 7.66 6.33 3.81
N TRP A 153 8.56 7.17 3.33
CA TRP A 153 9.93 7.22 3.84
C TRP A 153 10.01 8.31 4.91
N LYS A 154 10.60 7.95 6.04
CA LYS A 154 10.78 8.86 7.16
C LYS A 154 11.70 10.04 6.76
N GLY A 155 11.20 11.26 6.90
CA GLY A 155 11.89 12.50 6.50
C GLY A 155 11.11 13.73 6.96
N SER A 156 11.54 14.93 6.53
CA SER A 156 10.92 16.21 6.92
C SER A 156 9.48 16.36 6.45
N GLU A 157 9.19 15.89 5.23
CA GLU A 157 7.88 16.04 4.56
C GLU A 157 6.77 15.20 5.21
N GLU A 158 7.14 14.17 5.99
CA GLU A 158 6.13 13.30 6.63
C GLU A 158 5.23 14.07 7.60
N ILE A 159 5.76 15.12 8.26
CA ILE A 159 5.02 15.89 9.27
C ILE A 159 3.81 16.58 8.63
N ASP A 160 3.98 17.19 7.46
CA ASP A 160 2.90 17.87 6.76
C ASP A 160 1.82 16.89 6.27
N ILE A 161 2.24 15.75 5.77
CA ILE A 161 1.33 14.66 5.38
C ILE A 161 0.50 14.20 6.60
N ILE A 162 1.16 13.96 7.73
CA ILE A 162 0.47 13.56 8.97
C ILE A 162 -0.51 14.63 9.45
N ASN A 163 -0.14 15.91 9.36
CA ASN A 163 -1.03 17.01 9.75
C ASN A 163 -2.26 17.09 8.83
N LYS A 164 -2.10 16.87 7.52
CA LYS A 164 -3.23 16.78 6.58
C LYS A 164 -4.14 15.58 6.93
N LEU A 165 -3.56 14.43 7.25
CA LEU A 165 -4.33 13.23 7.62
C LEU A 165 -5.07 13.37 8.94
N LYS A 166 -4.47 14.01 9.95
CA LYS A 166 -5.15 14.27 11.24
C LYS A 166 -6.39 15.16 11.10
N LYS A 167 -6.50 15.94 10.03
CA LYS A 167 -7.73 16.71 9.71
C LYS A 167 -8.83 15.83 9.11
N LYS A 168 -8.46 14.70 8.48
CA LYS A 168 -9.39 13.82 7.76
C LYS A 168 -9.67 12.49 8.49
N TYR A 169 -8.88 12.10 9.47
CA TYR A 169 -8.99 10.83 10.19
C TYR A 169 -8.92 11.02 11.70
N LYS A 170 -9.76 10.31 12.44
CA LYS A 170 -9.78 10.38 13.91
C LYS A 170 -8.52 9.83 14.56
N LYS A 171 -7.84 8.89 13.91
CA LYS A 171 -6.62 8.27 14.43
C LYS A 171 -5.59 8.08 13.34
N VAL A 172 -4.37 8.54 13.58
CA VAL A 172 -3.21 8.34 12.69
C VAL A 172 -2.09 7.71 13.50
N SER A 173 -1.59 6.58 13.03
CA SER A 173 -0.58 5.76 13.74
C SER A 173 0.58 5.43 12.83
N TYR A 174 1.77 5.42 13.38
CA TYR A 174 2.98 4.91 12.72
C TYR A 174 3.13 3.42 12.98
N PHE A 175 3.58 2.70 11.96
CA PHE A 175 3.91 1.30 12.07
C PHE A 175 5.11 0.93 11.21
N LYS A 176 6.10 0.30 11.81
CA LYS A 176 7.24 -0.27 11.09
C LYS A 176 7.16 -1.79 11.18
N PRO A 177 6.80 -2.50 10.09
CA PRO A 177 6.81 -3.95 10.08
C PRO A 177 8.21 -4.52 10.37
N GLN A 178 8.28 -5.62 11.09
CA GLN A 178 9.54 -6.34 11.32
C GLN A 178 10.12 -6.89 10.00
N SER A 179 9.23 -7.19 9.05
CA SER A 179 9.59 -7.60 7.69
C SER A 179 10.18 -6.48 6.86
N SER A 180 10.08 -5.19 7.26
CA SER A 180 10.82 -4.11 6.62
C SER A 180 12.31 -4.27 6.87
N ARG A 181 13.14 -3.93 5.85
CA ARG A 181 14.61 -4.00 6.02
C ARG A 181 15.07 -3.03 7.09
N THR A 182 15.97 -3.48 7.96
CA THR A 182 16.47 -2.71 9.12
C THR A 182 17.03 -1.33 8.72
N LYS A 183 17.78 -1.26 7.60
CA LYS A 183 18.37 -0.03 7.08
C LYS A 183 17.42 0.84 6.23
N SER A 184 16.16 0.40 6.01
CA SER A 184 15.21 1.16 5.22
C SER A 184 14.56 2.26 6.07
N SER A 185 14.46 3.47 5.51
CA SER A 185 13.64 4.57 6.07
C SER A 185 12.14 4.33 5.95
N GLU A 186 11.73 3.23 5.32
CA GLU A 186 10.32 2.84 5.13
C GLU A 186 9.59 2.70 6.46
N ILE A 187 8.45 3.35 6.56
CA ILE A 187 7.44 3.19 7.61
C ILE A 187 6.07 3.16 6.95
N PHE A 188 5.09 2.66 7.67
CA PHE A 188 3.69 2.70 7.27
C PHE A 188 2.90 3.64 8.16
N ILE A 189 2.02 4.41 7.56
CA ILE A 189 1.02 5.20 8.25
C ILE A 189 -0.31 4.47 8.15
N VAL A 190 -0.98 4.35 9.29
CA VAL A 190 -2.32 3.75 9.39
C VAL A 190 -3.26 4.84 9.92
N ALA A 191 -4.05 5.39 9.01
CA ALA A 191 -5.08 6.38 9.30
C ALA A 191 -6.43 5.68 9.36
N GLN A 192 -7.17 5.85 10.45
CA GLN A 192 -8.42 5.14 10.73
C GLN A 192 -9.56 6.11 11.05
N LYS A 193 -10.77 5.71 10.68
CA LYS A 193 -12.01 6.46 10.92
C LYS A 193 -12.01 7.80 10.19
N PHE A 194 -12.09 7.71 8.87
CA PHE A 194 -12.24 8.87 7.98
C PHE A 194 -13.48 9.72 8.38
N ILE A 195 -13.32 11.01 8.51
CA ILE A 195 -14.34 11.94 9.03
C ILE A 195 -14.93 12.90 7.98
N HIS A 196 -14.51 12.81 6.71
CA HIS A 196 -14.90 13.74 5.64
C HIS A 196 -14.22 15.10 5.70
#